data_372df0541d5f0aae9c477e9643db4d35
#
_entry.id   372df0541d5f0aae9c477e9643db4d35
#
_cell.length_a   1.000
_cell.length_b   1.000
_cell.length_c   1.000
_cell.angle_alpha   90.00
_cell.angle_beta   90.00
_cell.angle_gamma   90.00
#
_symmetry.space_group_name_H-M   'P 1'
#
loop_
_entity.id
_entity.type
_entity.pdbx_description
1 polymer ?
#
loop_
_entity_poly.entity_id
_entity_poly.type
_entity_poly.pdbx_seq_one_letter_code
_entity_poly.pdbx_strand_id
1 'polypeptide(L)'
;AYDSELTYQKLSDTCRILQARPVTFLATNPDLVCPVPFGYVPDCGSICQMITNATGQVPHYIGKPSTDMVDIALRENPFSKEETLVVGDRLYTDIACGNAAGVETALVLTGEAKRMDTQIHTYPPTYIFDSVKELKQAWDHAKIPVDCKNSTNIINGAM
;
A
#
# COMPACT_ATOMS: atom_id res chain seq x y z
N ALA A 1 0.64 -8.67 9.98
CA ALA A 1 1.03 -9.10 8.63
C ALA A 1 0.38 -10.43 8.31
N TYR A 2 0.35 -10.80 7.02
CA TYR A 2 0.05 -12.17 6.61
C TYR A 2 1.00 -13.16 7.27
N ASP A 3 0.48 -14.27 7.80
CA ASP A 3 1.25 -15.32 8.46
C ASP A 3 0.70 -16.70 8.06
N SER A 4 1.39 -17.38 7.13
CA SER A 4 1.03 -18.72 6.67
C SER A 4 1.29 -19.81 7.74
N GLU A 5 2.01 -19.46 8.81
CA GLU A 5 2.33 -20.35 9.94
C GLU A 5 1.61 -19.91 11.22
N LEU A 6 0.45 -19.24 11.09
CA LEU A 6 -0.32 -18.78 12.22
C LEU A 6 -0.75 -19.94 13.10
N THR A 7 -0.50 -19.82 14.40
CA THR A 7 -0.91 -20.80 15.40
C THR A 7 -1.78 -20.14 16.46
N TYR A 8 -2.61 -20.95 17.14
CA TYR A 8 -3.40 -20.45 18.27
C TYR A 8 -2.52 -19.89 19.39
N GLN A 9 -1.32 -20.47 19.59
CA GLN A 9 -0.35 -19.97 20.58
C GLN A 9 0.10 -18.54 20.24
N LYS A 10 0.44 -18.25 18.98
CA LYS A 10 0.81 -16.89 18.54
C LYS A 10 -0.32 -15.89 18.81
N LEU A 11 -1.55 -16.26 18.50
CA LEU A 11 -2.74 -15.42 18.78
C LEU A 11 -2.91 -15.17 20.28
N SER A 12 -2.85 -16.23 21.08
CA SER A 12 -2.99 -16.16 22.54
C SER A 12 -1.90 -15.28 23.17
N ASP A 13 -0.65 -15.43 22.75
CA ASP A 13 0.46 -14.61 23.24
C ASP A 13 0.30 -13.13 22.85
N THR A 14 -0.13 -12.87 21.61
CA THR A 14 -0.43 -11.51 21.15
C THR A 14 -1.54 -10.87 21.98
N CYS A 15 -2.65 -11.56 22.18
CA CYS A 15 -3.75 -11.07 23.02
C CYS A 15 -3.29 -10.78 24.46
N ARG A 16 -2.47 -11.66 25.03
CA ARG A 16 -1.91 -11.47 26.39
C ARG A 16 -1.05 -10.22 26.47
N ILE A 17 -0.18 -9.98 25.47
CA ILE A 17 0.70 -8.79 25.43
C ILE A 17 -0.15 -7.51 25.32
N LEU A 18 -1.12 -7.48 24.42
CA LEU A 18 -1.97 -6.31 24.18
C LEU A 18 -2.82 -5.94 25.39
N GLN A 19 -3.21 -6.93 26.23
CA GLN A 19 -4.00 -6.70 27.43
C GLN A 19 -3.15 -6.37 28.66
N ALA A 20 -1.90 -6.88 28.71
CA ALA A 20 -1.04 -6.74 29.90
C ALA A 20 -0.35 -5.38 30.00
N ARG A 21 -0.17 -4.65 28.92
CA ARG A 21 0.58 -3.40 28.89
C ARG A 21 0.21 -2.54 27.68
N PRO A 22 0.35 -1.19 27.77
CA PRO A 22 0.20 -0.31 26.63
C PRO A 22 1.33 -0.57 25.62
N VAL A 23 0.97 -1.11 24.45
CA VAL A 23 1.88 -1.32 23.31
C VAL A 23 1.21 -0.85 22.03
N THR A 24 2.00 -0.38 21.09
CA THR A 24 1.47 -0.05 19.76
C THR A 24 1.17 -1.33 19.00
N PHE A 25 -0.09 -1.51 18.60
CA PHE A 25 -0.51 -2.60 17.74
C PHE A 25 -0.43 -2.15 16.28
N LEU A 26 0.62 -2.57 15.57
CA LEU A 26 0.83 -2.24 14.15
C LEU A 26 0.40 -3.39 13.25
N ALA A 27 -0.17 -3.03 12.10
CA ALA A 27 -0.54 -3.97 11.05
C ALA A 27 -0.04 -3.49 9.68
N THR A 28 0.35 -4.43 8.81
CA THR A 28 0.93 -4.11 7.51
C THR A 28 -0.09 -3.63 6.49
N ASN A 29 -1.28 -4.22 6.48
CA ASN A 29 -2.37 -3.87 5.56
C ASN A 29 -3.73 -4.25 6.16
N PRO A 30 -4.83 -3.63 5.70
CA PRO A 30 -6.19 -3.94 6.14
C PRO A 30 -6.86 -5.08 5.37
N ASP A 31 -6.19 -5.69 4.38
CA ASP A 31 -6.78 -6.67 3.48
C ASP A 31 -7.28 -7.89 4.26
N LEU A 32 -8.53 -8.28 4.01
CA LEU A 32 -9.16 -9.40 4.70
C LEU A 32 -8.78 -10.75 4.10
N VAL A 33 -8.48 -10.76 2.79
CA VAL A 33 -8.20 -11.98 2.04
C VAL A 33 -7.00 -11.82 1.13
N CYS A 34 -6.23 -12.90 0.99
CA CYS A 34 -5.15 -13.03 0.01
C CYS A 34 -5.59 -14.02 -1.08
N PRO A 35 -5.52 -13.66 -2.37
CA PRO A 35 -5.87 -14.58 -3.46
C PRO A 35 -4.81 -15.66 -3.61
N VAL A 36 -5.27 -16.90 -3.79
CA VAL A 36 -4.45 -18.08 -4.05
C VAL A 36 -5.09 -18.91 -5.17
N PRO A 37 -4.38 -19.88 -5.79
CA PRO A 37 -4.90 -20.62 -6.95
C PRO A 37 -6.25 -21.31 -6.73
N PHE A 38 -6.59 -21.72 -5.49
CA PHE A 38 -7.85 -22.38 -5.16
C PHE A 38 -8.93 -21.41 -4.64
N GLY A 39 -8.69 -20.09 -4.59
CA GLY A 39 -9.65 -19.09 -4.06
C GLY A 39 -8.97 -18.06 -3.17
N TYR A 40 -9.35 -18.01 -1.88
CA TYR A 40 -8.86 -17.02 -0.93
C TYR A 40 -8.44 -17.66 0.39
N VAL A 41 -7.44 -17.05 1.04
CA VAL A 41 -7.04 -17.36 2.42
C VAL A 41 -7.10 -16.08 3.27
N PRO A 42 -7.23 -16.18 4.63
CA PRO A 42 -7.20 -15.00 5.49
C PRO A 42 -5.90 -14.20 5.34
N ASP A 43 -6.00 -12.88 5.20
CA ASP A 43 -4.86 -11.97 5.20
C ASP A 43 -4.75 -11.20 6.52
N CYS A 44 -3.85 -10.24 6.58
CA CYS A 44 -3.50 -9.43 7.73
C CYS A 44 -4.73 -8.81 8.43
N GLY A 45 -5.66 -8.24 7.67
CA GLY A 45 -6.88 -7.65 8.20
C GLY A 45 -7.75 -8.65 8.95
N SER A 46 -7.92 -9.87 8.43
CA SER A 46 -8.68 -10.95 9.10
C SER A 46 -8.00 -11.39 10.41
N ILE A 47 -6.67 -11.51 10.41
CA ILE A 47 -5.91 -11.84 11.62
C ILE A 47 -6.06 -10.73 12.66
N CYS A 48 -5.92 -9.47 12.23
CA CYS A 48 -6.10 -8.31 13.09
C CYS A 48 -7.51 -8.22 13.66
N GLN A 49 -8.54 -8.49 12.84
CA GLN A 49 -9.94 -8.49 13.29
C GLN A 49 -10.19 -9.55 14.37
N MET A 50 -9.61 -10.74 14.23
CA MET A 50 -9.68 -11.80 15.25
C MET A 50 -9.07 -11.34 16.58
N ILE A 51 -7.90 -10.70 16.54
CA ILE A 51 -7.23 -10.15 17.73
C ILE A 51 -8.04 -8.99 18.32
N THR A 52 -8.56 -8.09 17.48
CA THR A 52 -9.39 -6.96 17.93
C THR A 52 -10.66 -7.44 18.63
N ASN A 53 -11.34 -8.45 18.08
CA ASN A 53 -12.54 -9.03 18.70
C ASN A 53 -12.25 -9.64 20.07
N ALA A 54 -11.05 -10.20 20.27
CA ALA A 54 -10.66 -10.81 21.53
C ALA A 54 -10.16 -9.79 22.59
N THR A 55 -9.56 -8.68 22.17
CA THR A 55 -8.85 -7.76 23.07
C THR A 55 -9.50 -6.38 23.17
N GLY A 56 -10.33 -5.99 22.22
CA GLY A 56 -10.83 -4.62 22.06
C GLY A 56 -9.79 -3.64 21.49
N GLN A 57 -8.55 -4.08 21.26
CA GLN A 57 -7.48 -3.24 20.72
C GLN A 57 -7.55 -3.21 19.18
N VAL A 58 -7.51 -2.01 18.60
CA VAL A 58 -7.55 -1.81 17.14
C VAL A 58 -6.13 -1.54 16.62
N PRO A 59 -5.68 -2.20 15.56
CA PRO A 59 -4.36 -1.92 15.00
C PRO A 59 -4.31 -0.59 14.27
N HIS A 60 -3.13 0.02 14.25
CA HIS A 60 -2.78 1.05 13.29
C HIS A 60 -2.23 0.37 12.02
N TYR A 61 -2.93 0.54 10.90
CA TYR A 61 -2.52 0.01 9.60
C TYR A 61 -1.55 0.97 8.92
N ILE A 62 -0.29 0.55 8.75
CA ILE A 62 0.77 1.36 8.12
C ILE A 62 0.84 1.16 6.59
N GLY A 63 0.21 0.11 6.08
CA GLY A 63 0.13 -0.15 4.64
C GLY A 63 -0.96 0.66 3.95
N LYS A 64 -0.88 0.71 2.63
CA LYS A 64 -1.88 1.37 1.76
C LYS A 64 -3.32 0.95 2.15
N PRO A 65 -4.29 1.84 2.16
CA PRO A 65 -4.28 3.24 1.68
C PRO A 65 -3.74 4.28 2.68
N SER A 66 -3.17 3.88 3.84
CA SER A 66 -2.52 4.83 4.75
C SER A 66 -1.37 5.58 4.06
N THR A 67 -1.17 6.86 4.43
CA THR A 67 -0.07 7.68 3.91
C THR A 67 1.27 7.38 4.56
N ASP A 68 1.30 6.58 5.64
CA ASP A 68 2.50 6.34 6.46
C ASP A 68 3.74 5.97 5.63
N MET A 69 3.57 5.11 4.61
CA MET A 69 4.70 4.68 3.76
C MET A 69 5.23 5.83 2.90
N VAL A 70 4.35 6.68 2.35
CA VAL A 70 4.73 7.85 1.56
C VAL A 70 5.37 8.90 2.46
N ASP A 71 4.77 9.16 3.63
CA ASP A 71 5.29 10.12 4.61
C ASP A 71 6.68 9.71 5.12
N ILE A 72 6.90 8.41 5.37
CA ILE A 72 8.23 7.90 5.73
C ILE A 72 9.21 8.09 4.58
N ALA A 73 8.83 7.76 3.35
CA ALA A 73 9.68 7.92 2.18
C ALA A 73 10.09 9.39 1.96
N LEU A 74 9.15 10.32 2.08
CA LEU A 74 9.41 11.76 1.98
C LEU A 74 10.32 12.28 3.10
N ARG A 75 10.17 11.77 4.32
CA ARG A 75 11.01 12.17 5.45
C ARG A 75 12.44 11.66 5.35
N GLU A 76 12.62 10.44 4.85
CA GLU A 76 13.95 9.80 4.77
C GLU A 76 14.73 10.17 3.49
N ASN A 77 14.13 10.92 2.58
CA ASN A 77 14.72 11.29 1.29
C ASN A 77 14.58 12.79 1.03
N PRO A 78 15.52 13.40 0.27
CA PRO A 78 15.55 14.85 0.03
C PRO A 78 14.56 15.33 -1.04
N PHE A 79 13.58 14.52 -1.42
CA PHE A 79 12.61 14.86 -2.48
C PHE A 79 11.35 15.49 -1.90
N SER A 80 10.79 16.46 -2.63
CA SER A 80 9.51 17.07 -2.30
C SER A 80 8.32 16.21 -2.77
N LYS A 81 7.12 16.61 -2.39
CA LYS A 81 5.88 15.96 -2.87
C LYS A 81 5.71 16.06 -4.38
N GLU A 82 6.11 17.18 -4.94
CA GLU A 82 6.06 17.48 -6.38
C GLU A 82 7.05 16.65 -7.19
N GLU A 83 8.10 16.13 -6.54
CA GLU A 83 9.11 15.25 -7.14
C GLU A 83 8.83 13.77 -6.87
N THR A 84 7.67 13.45 -6.25
CA THR A 84 7.32 12.09 -5.83
C THR A 84 6.10 11.60 -6.60
N LEU A 85 6.19 10.40 -7.17
CA LEU A 85 5.12 9.74 -7.90
C LEU A 85 4.84 8.37 -7.28
N VAL A 86 3.59 8.14 -6.87
CA VAL A 86 3.10 6.81 -6.47
C VAL A 86 2.60 6.08 -7.71
N VAL A 87 3.15 4.89 -7.98
CA VAL A 87 2.77 4.03 -9.11
C VAL A 87 2.13 2.76 -8.59
N GLY A 88 0.93 2.42 -9.07
CA GLY A 88 0.26 1.20 -8.66
C GLY A 88 -0.87 0.80 -9.61
N ASP A 89 -1.44 -0.37 -9.38
CA ASP A 89 -2.49 -0.96 -10.21
C ASP A 89 -3.86 -0.99 -9.54
N ARG A 90 -3.94 -0.55 -8.26
CA ARG A 90 -5.19 -0.55 -7.48
C ARG A 90 -5.62 0.88 -7.14
N LEU A 91 -6.86 1.19 -7.44
CA LEU A 91 -7.43 2.52 -7.18
C LEU A 91 -7.60 2.77 -5.67
N TYR A 92 -8.20 1.84 -4.95
CA TYR A 92 -8.57 2.00 -3.54
C TYR A 92 -7.40 1.82 -2.54
N THR A 93 -6.23 1.42 -3.01
CA THR A 93 -5.02 1.32 -2.19
C THR A 93 -3.91 2.25 -2.67
N ASP A 94 -3.34 1.99 -3.86
CA ASP A 94 -2.18 2.73 -4.36
C ASP A 94 -2.53 4.18 -4.69
N ILE A 95 -3.55 4.37 -5.52
CA ILE A 95 -3.97 5.71 -5.94
C ILE A 95 -4.57 6.47 -4.77
N ALA A 96 -5.39 5.82 -3.94
CA ALA A 96 -5.94 6.41 -2.73
C ALA A 96 -4.83 6.89 -1.77
N CYS A 97 -3.77 6.08 -1.57
CA CYS A 97 -2.62 6.42 -0.74
C CYS A 97 -1.88 7.67 -1.27
N GLY A 98 -1.56 7.69 -2.58
CA GLY A 98 -0.88 8.83 -3.19
C GLY A 98 -1.71 10.11 -3.13
N ASN A 99 -3.01 10.02 -3.45
CA ASN A 99 -3.94 11.15 -3.36
C ASN A 99 -4.04 11.69 -1.93
N ALA A 100 -4.16 10.81 -0.93
CA ALA A 100 -4.22 11.21 0.48
C ALA A 100 -2.91 11.82 0.98
N ALA A 101 -1.76 11.36 0.49
CA ALA A 101 -0.46 11.93 0.80
C ALA A 101 -0.20 13.26 0.09
N GLY A 102 -1.01 13.61 -0.93
CA GLY A 102 -0.86 14.81 -1.73
C GLY A 102 0.35 14.76 -2.66
N VAL A 103 0.63 13.58 -3.21
CA VAL A 103 1.63 13.35 -4.27
C VAL A 103 0.96 12.92 -5.56
N GLU A 104 1.64 13.06 -6.70
CA GLU A 104 1.12 12.58 -7.98
C GLU A 104 1.01 11.07 -8.02
N THR A 105 0.04 10.57 -8.82
CA THR A 105 -0.26 9.14 -8.92
C THR A 105 -0.29 8.67 -10.37
N ALA A 106 0.25 7.49 -10.63
CA ALA A 106 0.18 6.83 -11.93
C ALA A 106 -0.46 5.45 -11.79
N LEU A 107 -1.66 5.31 -12.36
CA LEU A 107 -2.34 4.02 -12.47
C LEU A 107 -1.75 3.24 -13.65
N VAL A 108 -1.34 1.98 -13.42
CA VAL A 108 -0.91 1.05 -14.46
C VAL A 108 -1.93 -0.07 -14.64
N LEU A 109 -2.32 -0.34 -15.88
CA LEU A 109 -3.43 -1.25 -16.21
C LEU A 109 -3.00 -2.72 -16.39
N THR A 110 -1.78 -3.06 -15.93
CA THR A 110 -1.28 -4.45 -15.99
C THR A 110 -1.77 -5.33 -14.85
N GLY A 111 -2.41 -4.76 -13.85
CA GLY A 111 -2.91 -5.47 -12.68
C GLY A 111 -4.43 -5.49 -12.56
N GLU A 112 -4.94 -5.04 -11.41
CA GLU A 112 -6.35 -5.16 -11.03
C GLU A 112 -7.25 -4.18 -11.78
N ALA A 113 -6.92 -2.88 -11.78
CA ALA A 113 -7.78 -1.85 -12.35
C ALA A 113 -7.87 -1.93 -13.89
N LYS A 114 -9.03 -1.51 -14.41
CA LYS A 114 -9.31 -1.40 -15.84
C LYS A 114 -9.56 0.05 -16.21
N ARG A 115 -9.33 0.42 -17.48
CA ARG A 115 -9.49 1.80 -17.99
C ARG A 115 -10.89 2.37 -17.78
N MET A 116 -11.90 1.52 -17.75
CA MET A 116 -13.31 1.91 -17.55
C MET A 116 -13.81 1.62 -16.14
N ASP A 117 -12.90 1.48 -15.16
CA ASP A 117 -13.28 1.25 -13.78
C ASP A 117 -14.01 2.47 -13.21
N THR A 118 -15.19 2.24 -12.64
CA THR A 118 -16.01 3.32 -12.05
C THR A 118 -15.36 3.97 -10.83
N GLN A 119 -14.48 3.27 -10.15
CA GLN A 119 -13.75 3.80 -8.98
C GLN A 119 -12.71 4.88 -9.37
N ILE A 120 -12.38 5.06 -10.66
CA ILE A 120 -11.54 6.17 -11.14
C ILE A 120 -12.13 7.52 -10.73
N HIS A 121 -13.45 7.67 -10.65
CA HIS A 121 -14.09 8.90 -10.19
C HIS A 121 -13.93 9.13 -8.67
N THR A 122 -13.83 8.05 -7.90
CA THR A 122 -13.64 8.13 -6.44
C THR A 122 -12.16 8.34 -6.09
N TYR A 123 -11.27 7.69 -6.82
CA TYR A 123 -9.83 7.77 -6.65
C TYR A 123 -9.16 8.19 -7.97
N PRO A 124 -9.24 9.48 -8.34
CA PRO A 124 -8.73 9.94 -9.64
C PRO A 124 -7.20 9.88 -9.66
N PRO A 125 -6.60 9.07 -10.56
CA PRO A 125 -5.16 9.09 -10.77
C PRO A 125 -4.74 10.35 -11.54
N THR A 126 -3.53 10.85 -11.30
CA THR A 126 -2.95 11.95 -12.08
C THR A 126 -2.67 11.48 -13.51
N TYR A 127 -2.14 10.25 -13.65
CA TYR A 127 -1.81 9.65 -14.94
C TYR A 127 -2.34 8.22 -15.05
N ILE A 128 -2.62 7.76 -16.28
CA ILE A 128 -3.02 6.37 -16.57
C ILE A 128 -2.14 5.85 -17.71
N PHE A 129 -1.48 4.72 -17.49
CA PHE A 129 -0.63 4.04 -18.46
C PHE A 129 -1.03 2.58 -18.62
N ASP A 130 -0.88 2.02 -19.81
CA ASP A 130 -1.17 0.59 -20.03
C ASP A 130 -0.16 -0.31 -19.28
N SER A 131 1.06 0.21 -19.00
CA SER A 131 2.09 -0.54 -18.27
C SER A 131 3.17 0.39 -17.68
N VAL A 132 3.99 -0.12 -16.78
CA VAL A 132 5.21 0.55 -16.30
C VAL A 132 6.19 0.83 -17.46
N LYS A 133 6.19 -0.01 -18.51
CA LYS A 133 7.00 0.23 -19.72
C LYS A 133 6.57 1.51 -20.44
N GLU A 134 5.26 1.73 -20.57
CA GLU A 134 4.72 2.94 -21.20
C GLU A 134 5.02 4.18 -20.35
N LEU A 135 4.83 4.10 -19.03
CA LEU A 135 5.23 5.15 -18.09
C LEU A 135 6.71 5.52 -18.29
N LYS A 136 7.61 4.53 -18.35
CA LYS A 136 9.03 4.77 -18.58
C LYS A 136 9.29 5.44 -19.93
N GLN A 137 8.62 5.03 -20.99
CA GLN A 137 8.76 5.66 -22.31
C GLN A 137 8.30 7.12 -22.28
N ALA A 138 7.17 7.42 -21.63
CA ALA A 138 6.69 8.79 -21.46
C ALA A 138 7.70 9.64 -20.66
N TRP A 139 8.27 9.09 -19.60
CA TRP A 139 9.31 9.73 -18.81
C TRP A 139 10.56 10.07 -19.63
N ASP A 140 11.08 9.08 -20.39
CA ASP A 140 12.27 9.26 -21.23
C ASP A 140 12.03 10.33 -22.33
N HIS A 141 10.81 10.40 -22.89
CA HIS A 141 10.44 11.39 -23.92
C HIS A 141 10.23 12.80 -23.36
N ALA A 142 9.81 12.93 -22.11
CA ALA A 142 9.59 14.23 -21.47
C ALA A 142 10.89 15.02 -21.25
N LYS A 143 12.06 14.45 -21.58
CA LYS A 143 13.39 15.06 -21.42
C LYS A 143 13.60 15.68 -20.03
N ILE A 144 13.01 15.10 -19.01
CA ILE A 144 13.32 15.46 -17.62
C ILE A 144 14.77 15.03 -17.41
N PRO A 145 15.71 15.94 -17.07
CA PRO A 145 17.08 15.57 -16.78
C PRO A 145 17.04 14.65 -15.56
N VAL A 146 17.09 13.34 -15.80
CA VAL A 146 17.31 12.38 -14.73
C VAL A 146 18.77 12.48 -14.37
N ASP A 147 19.09 13.29 -13.40
CA ASP A 147 20.39 13.26 -12.76
C ASP A 147 20.43 11.97 -11.93
N CYS A 148 20.69 10.85 -12.63
CA CYS A 148 20.63 9.47 -12.12
C CYS A 148 21.77 9.15 -11.14
N LYS A 149 22.26 10.10 -10.36
CA LYS A 149 23.28 9.82 -9.35
C LYS A 149 22.74 9.47 -7.99
N ASN A 150 21.44 9.65 -7.70
CA ASN A 150 20.88 9.22 -6.42
C ASN A 150 19.45 8.70 -6.58
N SER A 151 19.32 7.39 -6.55
CA SER A 151 18.20 6.58 -6.08
C SER A 151 16.77 7.01 -6.45
N THR A 152 16.22 6.39 -7.46
CA THR A 152 14.80 6.34 -7.79
C THR A 152 13.96 5.86 -6.59
N ASN A 153 13.24 6.75 -5.96
CA ASN A 153 12.20 6.39 -4.98
C ASN A 153 10.88 6.07 -5.70
N ILE A 154 10.89 4.99 -6.45
CA ILE A 154 9.66 4.39 -6.96
C ILE A 154 9.12 3.49 -5.84
N ILE A 155 8.05 3.91 -5.19
CA ILE A 155 7.31 3.03 -4.28
C ILE A 155 6.49 2.08 -5.15
N ASN A 156 7.09 0.96 -5.52
CA ASN A 156 6.38 -0.12 -6.19
C ASN A 156 5.46 -0.80 -5.18
N GLY A 157 4.18 -0.61 -5.33
CA GLY A 157 3.17 -1.41 -4.65
C GLY A 157 3.06 -2.78 -5.31
N ALA A 158 4.13 -3.60 -5.27
CA ALA A 158 4.05 -5.00 -5.64
C ALA A 158 4.02 -5.84 -4.36
N MET A 159 2.94 -6.42 -4.12
CA MET A 159 2.49 -7.72 -3.56
C MET A 159 1.21 -7.59 -2.80
#